data_4ee4283b3ea16e7c844679c22283cd73
#
_entry.id   4ee4283b3ea16e7c844679c22283cd73
#
_cell.length_a   1.000
_cell.length_b   1.000
_cell.length_c   1.000
_cell.angle_alpha   90.00
_cell.angle_beta   90.00
_cell.angle_gamma   90.00
#
_symmetry.space_group_name_H-M   'P 1'
#
loop_
_entity.id
_entity.type
_entity.pdbx_description
1 polymer ?
#
loop_
_entity_poly.entity_id
_entity_poly.type
_entity_poly.pdbx_seq_one_letter_code
_entity_poly.pdbx_strand_id
1 'polypeptide(L)'
;MKASVFVGTSVDGFIARLDGGLDFLSIGDSEPHGFEEFIAQIDTIVMGRKTFETVLSFIPPWPYGTKRVVVLSSTPLNLSTRPGIPKETVEQMSGPPSEIITRLATSGAQHLYIDGGITVQRFLHVGLIQDLTITRVPILIGEGIPLFGSLRNDLRLRHIATRHYSNGLVQTQYEVIQPS
;
A
#
# COMPACT_ATOMS: atom_id res chain seq x y z
N MET A 1 -3.89 8.79 14.95
CA MET A 1 -3.69 7.62 14.05
C MET A 1 -3.00 8.11 12.80
N LYS A 2 -2.01 7.41 12.33
CA LYS A 2 -1.19 7.73 11.16
C LYS A 2 -1.50 6.74 10.03
N ALA A 3 -1.50 7.19 8.77
CA ALA A 3 -1.63 6.32 7.61
C ALA A 3 -0.48 6.61 6.64
N SER A 4 0.24 5.56 6.28
CA SER A 4 1.44 5.60 5.45
C SER A 4 1.32 4.69 4.25
N VAL A 5 2.00 5.05 3.18
CA VAL A 5 2.13 4.28 1.94
C VAL A 5 3.58 3.86 1.76
N PHE A 6 3.79 2.60 1.40
CA PHE A 6 5.09 2.06 1.03
C PHE A 6 4.92 1.21 -0.22
N VAL A 7 5.38 1.71 -1.37
CA VAL A 7 5.10 1.07 -2.66
C VAL A 7 6.31 1.10 -3.59
N GLY A 8 6.41 0.06 -4.43
CA GLY A 8 7.26 0.06 -5.61
C GLY A 8 6.49 0.56 -6.84
N THR A 9 7.15 1.30 -7.72
CA THR A 9 6.60 1.74 -9.00
C THR A 9 7.60 1.61 -10.12
N SER A 10 7.10 1.54 -11.36
CA SER A 10 7.91 1.86 -12.54
C SER A 10 8.27 3.34 -12.57
N VAL A 11 9.24 3.74 -13.41
CA VAL A 11 9.62 5.16 -13.57
C VAL A 11 8.44 6.00 -14.07
N ASP A 12 7.59 5.41 -14.92
CA ASP A 12 6.36 6.03 -15.45
C ASP A 12 5.14 5.93 -14.49
N GLY A 13 5.36 5.50 -13.24
CA GLY A 13 4.41 5.69 -12.15
C GLY A 13 3.34 4.61 -11.96
N PHE A 14 3.53 3.44 -12.54
CA PHE A 14 2.62 2.31 -12.38
C PHE A 14 3.04 1.40 -11.23
N ILE A 15 2.08 0.92 -10.44
CA ILE A 15 2.33 0.00 -9.31
C ILE A 15 2.10 -1.46 -9.68
N ALA A 16 1.38 -1.72 -10.77
CA ALA A 16 1.09 -3.05 -11.28
C ALA A 16 0.81 -2.99 -12.78
N ARG A 17 0.89 -4.11 -13.47
CA ARG A 17 0.36 -4.25 -14.82
C ARG A 17 -1.18 -4.18 -14.81
N LEU A 18 -1.80 -4.07 -15.98
CA LEU A 18 -3.28 -4.01 -16.09
C LEU A 18 -3.96 -5.25 -15.51
N ASP A 19 -3.33 -6.42 -15.60
CA ASP A 19 -3.80 -7.67 -15.01
C ASP A 19 -3.49 -7.84 -13.52
N GLY A 20 -2.78 -6.87 -12.92
CA GLY A 20 -2.33 -6.90 -11.52
C GLY A 20 -0.94 -7.52 -11.33
N GLY A 21 -0.25 -7.91 -12.40
CA GLY A 21 1.10 -8.47 -12.34
C GLY A 21 2.13 -7.51 -11.76
N LEU A 22 3.07 -8.04 -10.98
CA LEU A 22 4.12 -7.30 -10.27
C LEU A 22 5.53 -7.74 -10.70
N ASP A 23 5.67 -8.47 -11.79
CA ASP A 23 6.91 -9.06 -12.29
C ASP A 23 8.05 -8.03 -12.45
N PHE A 24 7.72 -6.81 -12.86
CA PHE A 24 8.70 -5.74 -13.05
C PHE A 24 9.28 -5.20 -11.73
N LEU A 25 8.64 -5.45 -10.59
CA LEU A 25 9.13 -5.01 -9.28
C LEU A 25 10.28 -5.90 -8.75
N SER A 26 10.44 -7.11 -9.30
CA SER A 26 11.49 -8.06 -8.90
C SER A 26 12.88 -7.70 -9.41
N ILE A 27 13.07 -6.52 -10.01
CA ILE A 27 14.38 -6.03 -10.43
C ILE A 27 15.18 -5.65 -9.20
N GLY A 28 16.04 -6.56 -8.75
CA GLY A 28 17.02 -6.27 -7.69
C GLY A 28 16.65 -6.74 -6.29
N ASP A 29 16.12 -7.93 -6.16
CA ASP A 29 15.76 -8.59 -4.88
C ASP A 29 16.89 -8.75 -3.86
N SER A 30 18.10 -8.28 -4.13
CA SER A 30 19.27 -8.54 -3.30
C SER A 30 19.56 -7.49 -2.23
N GLU A 31 18.92 -6.31 -2.28
CA GLU A 31 19.17 -5.26 -1.28
C GLU A 31 17.91 -4.92 -0.49
N PRO A 32 17.98 -4.98 0.86
CA PRO A 32 16.88 -4.54 1.71
C PRO A 32 16.61 -3.04 1.46
N HIS A 33 15.36 -2.69 1.22
CA HIS A 33 14.95 -1.31 0.94
C HIS A 33 14.01 -0.72 2.00
N GLY A 34 14.11 -1.24 3.24
CA GLY A 34 13.43 -0.67 4.40
C GLY A 34 11.99 -1.14 4.61
N PHE A 35 11.53 -2.16 3.89
CA PHE A 35 10.17 -2.67 4.09
C PHE A 35 10.00 -3.34 5.45
N GLU A 36 11.00 -4.08 5.93
CA GLU A 36 10.94 -4.76 7.24
C GLU A 36 10.84 -3.75 8.38
N GLU A 37 11.63 -2.68 8.32
CA GLU A 37 11.59 -1.60 9.31
C GLU A 37 10.27 -0.82 9.24
N PHE A 38 9.74 -0.63 8.03
CA PHE A 38 8.44 0.00 7.83
C PHE A 38 7.32 -0.86 8.41
N ILE A 39 7.23 -2.13 8.01
CA ILE A 39 6.14 -3.01 8.44
C ILE A 39 6.18 -3.29 9.95
N ALA A 40 7.35 -3.23 10.59
CA ALA A 40 7.50 -3.39 12.03
C ALA A 40 6.74 -2.29 12.81
N GLN A 41 6.58 -1.09 12.25
CA GLN A 41 5.89 0.05 12.85
C GLN A 41 4.38 0.02 12.61
N ILE A 42 3.90 -0.84 11.72
CA ILE A 42 2.50 -0.92 11.32
C ILE A 42 1.75 -1.89 12.23
N ASP A 43 0.58 -1.51 12.68
CA ASP A 43 -0.33 -2.41 13.40
C ASP A 43 -1.47 -2.94 12.49
N THR A 44 -1.87 -2.17 11.49
CA THR A 44 -3.00 -2.51 10.63
C THR A 44 -2.69 -2.23 9.16
N ILE A 45 -2.91 -3.21 8.30
CA ILE A 45 -2.80 -3.08 6.84
C ILE A 45 -4.20 -2.90 6.25
N VAL A 46 -4.37 -1.91 5.38
CA VAL A 46 -5.64 -1.65 4.69
C VAL A 46 -5.40 -1.75 3.19
N MET A 47 -6.07 -2.68 2.53
CA MET A 47 -5.91 -2.90 1.10
C MET A 47 -7.24 -3.21 0.41
N GLY A 48 -7.30 -2.97 -0.89
CA GLY A 48 -8.42 -3.37 -1.71
C GLY A 48 -8.43 -4.88 -2.00
N ARG A 49 -9.59 -5.42 -2.39
CA ARG A 49 -9.77 -6.85 -2.70
C ARG A 49 -8.76 -7.36 -3.75
N LYS A 50 -8.56 -6.64 -4.83
CA LYS A 50 -7.62 -7.06 -5.90
C LYS A 50 -6.18 -7.17 -5.39
N THR A 51 -5.75 -6.21 -4.57
CA THR A 51 -4.43 -6.25 -3.93
C THR A 51 -4.31 -7.46 -3.01
N PHE A 52 -5.34 -7.72 -2.21
CA PHE A 52 -5.38 -8.90 -1.34
C PHE A 52 -5.29 -10.21 -2.15
N GLU A 53 -6.05 -10.34 -3.23
CA GLU A 53 -5.99 -11.49 -4.13
C GLU A 53 -4.60 -11.65 -4.77
N THR A 54 -3.94 -10.55 -5.14
CA THR A 54 -2.56 -10.55 -5.65
C THR A 54 -1.58 -11.03 -4.57
N VAL A 55 -1.67 -10.50 -3.36
CA VAL A 55 -0.84 -10.98 -2.23
C VAL A 55 -1.02 -12.47 -2.01
N LEU A 56 -2.26 -12.97 -2.07
CA LEU A 56 -2.56 -14.40 -1.93
C LEU A 56 -1.93 -15.27 -3.04
N SER A 57 -1.66 -14.70 -4.21
CA SER A 57 -1.01 -15.45 -5.32
C SER A 57 0.49 -15.71 -5.08
N PHE A 58 1.12 -14.96 -4.16
CA PHE A 58 2.55 -15.09 -3.81
C PHE A 58 2.81 -15.98 -2.58
N ILE A 59 1.74 -16.47 -1.93
CA ILE A 59 1.89 -17.28 -0.72
C ILE A 59 2.24 -18.73 -1.06
N PRO A 60 3.00 -19.44 -0.24
CA PRO A 60 3.50 -19.12 1.11
C PRO A 60 4.89 -18.46 1.10
N PRO A 61 5.28 -17.72 2.16
CA PRO A 61 4.57 -17.49 3.43
C PRO A 61 3.71 -16.23 3.43
N TRP A 62 2.72 -16.15 4.34
CA TRP A 62 1.92 -14.96 4.58
C TRP A 62 2.79 -13.80 5.05
N PRO A 63 2.82 -12.66 4.33
CA PRO A 63 3.85 -11.63 4.55
C PRO A 63 3.60 -10.73 5.77
N TYR A 64 2.39 -10.78 6.36
CA TYR A 64 1.98 -9.84 7.40
C TYR A 64 1.99 -10.44 8.82
N GLY A 65 2.37 -11.71 8.98
CA GLY A 65 2.42 -12.37 10.28
C GLY A 65 1.05 -12.34 10.98
N THR A 66 1.03 -11.83 12.21
CA THR A 66 -0.20 -11.69 13.04
C THR A 66 -0.80 -10.28 12.98
N LYS A 67 -0.34 -9.42 12.08
CA LYS A 67 -0.88 -8.06 11.94
C LYS A 67 -2.30 -8.08 11.41
N ARG A 68 -3.11 -7.14 11.87
CA ARG A 68 -4.47 -6.94 11.39
C ARG A 68 -4.46 -6.53 9.92
N VAL A 69 -5.24 -7.22 9.09
CA VAL A 69 -5.41 -6.92 7.67
C VAL A 69 -6.88 -6.64 7.38
N VAL A 70 -7.15 -5.44 6.90
CA VAL A 70 -8.49 -4.98 6.52
C VAL A 70 -8.59 -4.98 5.01
N VAL A 71 -9.45 -5.82 4.48
CA VAL A 71 -9.72 -5.90 3.04
C VAL A 71 -10.96 -5.10 2.70
N LEU A 72 -10.78 -4.06 1.89
CA LEU A 72 -11.88 -3.22 1.45
C LEU A 72 -12.62 -3.87 0.27
N SER A 73 -13.85 -4.30 0.52
CA SER A 73 -14.70 -4.97 -0.48
C SER A 73 -16.18 -4.79 -0.15
N SER A 74 -17.00 -4.51 -1.17
CA SER A 74 -18.46 -4.51 -1.07
C SER A 74 -19.06 -5.92 -1.24
N THR A 75 -18.29 -6.87 -1.77
CA THR A 75 -18.71 -8.26 -1.94
C THR A 75 -18.03 -9.16 -0.91
N PRO A 76 -18.72 -10.17 -0.36
CA PRO A 76 -18.16 -11.05 0.66
C PRO A 76 -16.83 -11.69 0.24
N LEU A 77 -15.89 -11.76 1.18
CA LEU A 77 -14.64 -12.50 1.04
C LEU A 77 -14.83 -13.92 1.56
N ASN A 78 -14.43 -14.91 0.75
CA ASN A 78 -14.37 -16.29 1.21
C ASN A 78 -12.93 -16.63 1.63
N LEU A 79 -12.67 -16.55 2.93
CA LEU A 79 -11.37 -16.89 3.53
C LEU A 79 -11.26 -18.38 3.90
N SER A 80 -12.37 -19.11 3.90
CA SER A 80 -12.44 -20.51 4.39
C SER A 80 -11.61 -21.49 3.55
N THR A 81 -11.37 -21.18 2.30
CA THR A 81 -10.67 -22.04 1.33
C THR A 81 -9.18 -21.73 1.18
N ARG A 82 -8.64 -20.79 1.97
CA ARG A 82 -7.25 -20.29 1.83
C ARG A 82 -6.39 -20.77 3.00
N PRO A 83 -5.60 -21.86 2.85
CA PRO A 83 -4.66 -22.31 3.88
C PRO A 83 -3.51 -21.31 4.06
N GLY A 84 -2.97 -21.22 5.28
CA GLY A 84 -1.80 -20.40 5.59
C GLY A 84 -2.08 -18.93 5.92
N ILE A 85 -3.35 -18.49 5.89
CA ILE A 85 -3.76 -17.16 6.34
C ILE A 85 -4.27 -17.27 7.77
N PRO A 86 -3.78 -16.46 8.73
CA PRO A 86 -4.37 -16.34 10.06
C PRO A 86 -5.75 -15.65 9.92
N LYS A 87 -6.81 -16.43 9.84
CA LYS A 87 -8.18 -15.93 9.53
C LYS A 87 -8.67 -14.92 10.55
N GLU A 88 -8.24 -15.05 11.79
CA GLU A 88 -8.54 -14.15 12.90
C GLU A 88 -7.92 -12.76 12.74
N THR A 89 -6.93 -12.62 11.89
CA THR A 89 -6.25 -11.32 11.62
C THR A 89 -6.80 -10.61 10.40
N VAL A 90 -7.61 -11.28 9.56
CA VAL A 90 -8.14 -10.72 8.31
C VAL A 90 -9.62 -10.44 8.46
N GLU A 91 -10.01 -9.20 8.26
CA GLU A 91 -11.40 -8.77 8.28
C GLU A 91 -11.78 -8.00 7.01
N GLN A 92 -13.06 -7.98 6.72
CA GLN A 92 -13.61 -7.20 5.63
C GLN A 92 -14.27 -5.94 6.13
N MET A 93 -14.00 -4.82 5.44
CA MET A 93 -14.75 -3.58 5.63
C MET A 93 -15.23 -3.04 4.28
N SER A 94 -16.30 -2.24 4.33
CA SER A 94 -16.80 -1.47 3.19
C SER A 94 -17.22 -0.08 3.65
N GLY A 95 -17.23 0.87 2.71
CA GLY A 95 -17.60 2.25 2.97
C GLY A 95 -16.58 3.26 2.46
N PRO A 96 -16.82 4.55 2.70
CA PRO A 96 -15.89 5.62 2.37
C PRO A 96 -14.65 5.59 3.27
N PRO A 97 -13.49 6.08 2.80
CA PRO A 97 -12.24 6.08 3.59
C PRO A 97 -12.36 6.74 4.97
N SER A 98 -13.11 7.82 5.08
CA SER A 98 -13.32 8.52 6.36
C SER A 98 -14.02 7.64 7.43
N GLU A 99 -15.01 6.85 7.03
CA GLU A 99 -15.68 5.91 7.94
C GLU A 99 -14.76 4.75 8.32
N ILE A 100 -14.00 4.22 7.36
CA ILE A 100 -13.00 3.16 7.62
C ILE A 100 -12.00 3.65 8.67
N ILE A 101 -11.42 4.84 8.48
CA ILE A 101 -10.47 5.45 9.42
C ILE A 101 -11.08 5.62 10.81
N THR A 102 -12.31 6.11 10.91
CA THR A 102 -13.00 6.30 12.19
C THR A 102 -13.20 4.96 12.92
N ARG A 103 -13.66 3.93 12.22
CA ARG A 103 -13.85 2.59 12.79
C ARG A 103 -12.53 1.99 13.27
N LEU A 104 -11.46 2.13 12.48
CA LEU A 104 -10.14 1.62 12.86
C LEU A 104 -9.57 2.37 14.06
N ALA A 105 -9.69 3.69 14.12
CA ALA A 105 -9.27 4.49 15.26
C ALA A 105 -10.03 4.08 16.54
N THR A 106 -11.35 3.91 16.45
CA THR A 106 -12.18 3.47 17.57
C THR A 106 -11.80 2.07 18.07
N SER A 107 -11.33 1.20 17.19
CA SER A 107 -10.85 -0.14 17.53
C SER A 107 -9.37 -0.21 17.95
N GLY A 108 -8.71 0.95 18.13
CA GLY A 108 -7.37 1.05 18.69
C GLY A 108 -6.22 1.05 17.69
N ALA A 109 -6.48 1.09 16.38
CA ALA A 109 -5.43 1.20 15.37
C ALA A 109 -4.66 2.52 15.53
N GLN A 110 -3.34 2.48 15.45
CA GLN A 110 -2.44 3.62 15.61
C GLN A 110 -1.69 3.98 14.34
N HIS A 111 -1.22 2.98 13.60
CA HIS A 111 -0.44 3.19 12.38
C HIS A 111 -0.87 2.24 11.27
N LEU A 112 -1.47 2.80 10.23
CA LEU A 112 -2.00 2.06 9.08
C LEU A 112 -0.98 2.03 7.94
N TYR A 113 -0.88 0.89 7.28
CA TYR A 113 -0.29 0.75 5.95
C TYR A 113 -1.42 0.70 4.91
N ILE A 114 -1.51 1.72 4.06
CA ILE A 114 -2.48 1.76 2.97
C ILE A 114 -1.82 1.21 1.71
N ASP A 115 -2.37 0.11 1.17
CA ASP A 115 -1.80 -0.60 0.04
C ASP A 115 -2.78 -0.76 -1.13
N GLY A 116 -2.21 -0.77 -2.35
CA GLY A 116 -2.95 -0.88 -3.62
C GLY A 116 -3.38 0.46 -4.21
N GLY A 117 -3.21 0.60 -5.54
CA GLY A 117 -3.36 1.88 -6.24
C GLY A 117 -4.71 2.56 -6.01
N ILE A 118 -5.80 1.86 -6.24
CA ILE A 118 -7.14 2.41 -6.05
C ILE A 118 -7.38 2.82 -4.59
N THR A 119 -6.90 2.03 -3.63
CA THR A 119 -7.05 2.34 -2.21
C THR A 119 -6.23 3.57 -1.84
N VAL A 120 -4.97 3.64 -2.24
CA VAL A 120 -4.09 4.81 -2.03
C VAL A 120 -4.72 6.06 -2.64
N GLN A 121 -5.20 6.00 -3.88
CA GLN A 121 -5.86 7.13 -4.55
C GLN A 121 -7.09 7.63 -3.78
N ARG A 122 -7.95 6.72 -3.32
CA ARG A 122 -9.17 7.07 -2.55
C ARG A 122 -8.82 7.74 -1.22
N PHE A 123 -7.79 7.27 -0.52
CA PHE A 123 -7.38 7.84 0.76
C PHE A 123 -6.66 9.18 0.57
N LEU A 124 -5.81 9.32 -0.46
CA LEU A 124 -5.19 10.60 -0.83
C LEU A 124 -6.23 11.67 -1.20
N HIS A 125 -7.24 11.28 -1.98
CA HIS A 125 -8.30 12.20 -2.43
C HIS A 125 -9.03 12.90 -1.28
N VAL A 126 -9.11 12.26 -0.12
CA VAL A 126 -9.77 12.79 1.08
C VAL A 126 -8.78 13.20 2.19
N GLY A 127 -7.49 13.30 1.86
CA GLY A 127 -6.46 13.82 2.78
C GLY A 127 -6.14 12.91 3.97
N LEU A 128 -6.29 11.60 3.83
CA LEU A 128 -6.14 10.64 4.92
C LEU A 128 -4.79 9.92 4.95
N ILE A 129 -3.82 10.32 4.13
CA ILE A 129 -2.46 9.78 4.13
C ILE A 129 -1.49 10.86 4.62
N GLN A 130 -0.57 10.49 5.50
CA GLN A 130 0.43 11.39 6.07
C GLN A 130 1.81 11.23 5.44
N ASP A 131 2.20 10.00 5.06
CA ASP A 131 3.51 9.74 4.46
C ASP A 131 3.43 8.85 3.23
N LEU A 132 4.38 9.08 2.33
CA LEU A 132 4.58 8.28 1.13
C LEU A 132 6.05 7.86 1.05
N THR A 133 6.30 6.55 0.99
CA THR A 133 7.60 5.99 0.60
C THR A 133 7.42 5.31 -0.74
N ILE A 134 8.08 5.85 -1.76
CA ILE A 134 7.96 5.38 -3.15
C ILE A 134 9.33 4.92 -3.63
N THR A 135 9.43 3.64 -3.98
CA THR A 135 10.63 3.05 -4.58
C THR A 135 10.41 2.92 -6.09
N ARG A 136 11.17 3.69 -6.87
CA ARG A 136 11.13 3.58 -8.33
C ARG A 136 12.11 2.52 -8.81
N VAL A 137 11.57 1.57 -9.56
CA VAL A 137 12.34 0.54 -10.26
C VAL A 137 12.77 1.11 -11.62
N PRO A 138 14.01 0.89 -12.08
CA PRO A 138 14.56 1.48 -13.31
C PRO A 138 13.98 0.84 -14.58
N ILE A 139 12.66 0.93 -14.76
CA ILE A 139 11.92 0.40 -15.89
C ILE A 139 10.76 1.30 -16.29
N LEU A 140 10.45 1.35 -17.56
CA LEU A 140 9.21 1.88 -18.11
C LEU A 140 8.35 0.71 -18.57
N ILE A 141 7.09 0.65 -18.16
CA ILE A 141 6.17 -0.41 -18.59
C ILE A 141 5.11 0.07 -19.58
N GLY A 142 4.97 1.39 -19.78
CA GLY A 142 4.12 2.01 -20.78
C GLY A 142 2.64 2.09 -20.41
N GLU A 143 2.09 1.06 -19.83
CA GLU A 143 0.71 1.00 -19.34
C GLU A 143 0.60 0.14 -18.08
N GLY A 144 -0.41 0.40 -17.25
CA GLY A 144 -0.60 -0.33 -16.00
C GLY A 144 -1.60 0.34 -15.06
N ILE A 145 -1.61 -0.10 -13.81
CA ILE A 145 -2.38 0.52 -12.73
C ILE A 145 -1.54 1.64 -12.14
N PRO A 146 -1.95 2.92 -12.28
CA PRO A 146 -1.16 4.04 -11.78
C PRO A 146 -1.23 4.11 -10.24
N LEU A 147 -0.12 4.57 -9.62
CA LEU A 147 -0.11 4.86 -8.18
C LEU A 147 -1.04 6.04 -7.86
N PHE A 148 -0.99 7.09 -8.65
CA PHE A 148 -1.77 8.30 -8.45
C PHE A 148 -2.89 8.42 -9.48
N GLY A 149 -4.02 8.97 -9.03
CA GLY A 149 -5.16 9.32 -9.87
C GLY A 149 -5.43 10.83 -9.84
N SER A 150 -6.62 11.22 -10.26
CA SER A 150 -7.06 12.61 -10.19
C SER A 150 -7.22 13.08 -8.74
N LEU A 151 -6.80 14.30 -8.47
CA LEU A 151 -7.03 15.02 -7.23
C LEU A 151 -7.95 16.23 -7.50
N ARG A 152 -8.70 16.65 -6.49
CA ARG A 152 -9.53 17.87 -6.59
C ARG A 152 -8.68 19.13 -6.61
N ASN A 153 -7.62 19.13 -5.81
CA ASN A 153 -6.65 20.22 -5.68
C ASN A 153 -5.24 19.64 -5.60
N ASP A 154 -4.25 20.48 -5.82
CA ASP A 154 -2.86 20.09 -5.61
C ASP A 154 -2.62 19.64 -4.18
N LEU A 155 -1.89 18.54 -4.03
CA LEU A 155 -1.43 18.03 -2.75
C LEU A 155 0.06 18.31 -2.60
N ARG A 156 0.41 19.20 -1.68
CA ARG A 156 1.81 19.55 -1.43
C ARG A 156 2.50 18.46 -0.63
N LEU A 157 3.71 18.14 -1.05
CA LEU A 157 4.57 17.15 -0.40
C LEU A 157 5.84 17.84 0.11
N ARG A 158 6.27 17.46 1.32
CA ARG A 158 7.58 17.82 1.85
C ARG A 158 8.51 16.64 1.63
N HIS A 159 9.59 16.85 0.89
CA HIS A 159 10.65 15.87 0.75
C HIS A 159 11.34 15.62 2.09
N ILE A 160 11.48 14.36 2.47
CA ILE A 160 12.12 13.93 3.72
C ILE A 160 13.49 13.32 3.42
N ALA A 161 13.56 12.34 2.52
CA ALA A 161 14.79 11.66 2.18
C ALA A 161 14.72 11.05 0.78
N THR A 162 15.89 10.87 0.17
CA THR A 162 16.06 10.06 -1.03
C THR A 162 17.24 9.12 -0.83
N ARG A 163 17.07 7.87 -1.22
CA ARG A 163 18.11 6.84 -1.22
C ARG A 163 18.19 6.22 -2.61
N HIS A 164 19.39 5.88 -3.03
CA HIS A 164 19.62 5.07 -4.23
C HIS A 164 20.33 3.78 -3.83
N TYR A 165 20.11 2.74 -4.61
CA TYR A 165 20.63 1.40 -4.37
C TYR A 165 21.47 0.95 -5.55
N SER A 166 22.41 0.02 -5.32
CA SER A 166 23.36 -0.45 -6.36
C SER A 166 22.66 -1.12 -7.54
N ASN A 167 21.46 -1.69 -7.31
CA ASN A 167 20.59 -2.30 -8.32
C ASN A 167 19.76 -1.29 -9.14
N GLY A 168 19.95 0.00 -8.94
CA GLY A 168 19.27 1.08 -9.67
C GLY A 168 17.95 1.53 -9.08
N LEU A 169 17.50 0.97 -7.96
CA LEU A 169 16.32 1.45 -7.24
C LEU A 169 16.57 2.87 -6.70
N VAL A 170 15.56 3.72 -6.79
CA VAL A 170 15.54 5.05 -6.16
C VAL A 170 14.32 5.16 -5.27
N GLN A 171 14.54 5.28 -3.97
CA GLN A 171 13.48 5.42 -2.98
C GLN A 171 13.41 6.85 -2.47
N THR A 172 12.22 7.42 -2.48
CA THR A 172 11.97 8.77 -1.99
C THR A 172 10.86 8.75 -0.94
N GLN A 173 11.08 9.44 0.17
CA GLN A 173 10.13 9.61 1.25
C GLN A 173 9.59 11.04 1.26
N TYR A 174 8.28 11.16 1.39
CA TYR A 174 7.56 12.42 1.48
C TYR A 174 6.60 12.41 2.66
N GLU A 175 6.43 13.58 3.26
CA GLU A 175 5.31 13.89 4.13
C GLU A 175 4.26 14.66 3.35
N VAL A 176 3.00 14.30 3.56
CA VAL A 176 1.86 15.00 2.95
C VAL A 176 1.53 16.23 3.80
N ILE A 177 1.65 17.41 3.19
CA ILE A 177 1.29 18.68 3.84
C ILE A 177 -0.23 18.83 3.78
N GLN A 178 -0.87 18.74 4.94
CA GLN A 178 -2.31 18.98 5.03
C GLN A 178 -2.62 20.45 4.71
N PRO A 179 -3.68 20.74 3.94
CA PRO A 179 -4.12 22.11 3.75
C PRO A 179 -4.52 22.72 5.10
N SER A 180 -4.11 23.98 5.30
CA SER A 180 -4.45 24.79 6.47
C SER A 180 -5.95 25.03 6.53
#